data_a23a76ee15795cd6e3d89a451774f3bc
#
_entry.id   a23a76ee15795cd6e3d89a451774f3bc
#
_cell.length_a   1.000
_cell.length_b   1.000
_cell.length_c   1.000
_cell.angle_alpha   90.00
_cell.angle_beta   90.00
_cell.angle_gamma   90.00
#
_symmetry.space_group_name_H-M   'P 1'
#
loop_
_entity.id
_entity.type
_entity.pdbx_description
1 polymer ?
#
loop_
_entity_poly.entity_id
_entity_poly.type
_entity_poly.pdbx_seq_one_letter_code
_entity_poly.pdbx_strand_id
1 'polypeptide(L)'
;MKKFVLCTIFIFLSLPSYAAVNCNGVLKNKSILESIKVKKKCTLENLIIHGDVILEDGATAELNNNHIKGNIIASSKFKTFSATDNLVQGHVRLSQGNNIDLKDNIVKGNLSLQNNTGIVKIYANQINGNLSCSRNAFTINGSKNMVSGNKQMQCQTF
;
A
#
# COMPACT_ATOMS: atom_id res chain seq x y z
N MET A 1 0.25 -15.82 -64.07
CA MET A 1 -0.42 -15.59 -62.82
C MET A 1 0.65 -15.35 -61.73
N LYS A 2 0.88 -14.11 -61.30
CA LYS A 2 1.86 -13.77 -60.27
C LYS A 2 1.16 -13.76 -58.91
N LYS A 3 1.53 -14.68 -57.99
CA LYS A 3 1.02 -14.73 -56.62
C LYS A 3 1.76 -13.65 -55.80
N PHE A 4 1.04 -12.64 -55.34
CA PHE A 4 1.52 -11.70 -54.32
C PHE A 4 1.39 -12.37 -52.95
N VAL A 5 2.54 -12.59 -52.28
CA VAL A 5 2.59 -13.01 -50.85
C VAL A 5 2.59 -11.74 -50.01
N LEU A 6 1.48 -11.49 -49.32
CA LEU A 6 1.34 -10.40 -48.40
C LEU A 6 2.02 -10.79 -47.07
N CYS A 7 3.21 -10.25 -46.81
CA CYS A 7 3.92 -10.47 -45.57
C CYS A 7 3.38 -9.49 -44.50
N THR A 8 2.53 -9.97 -43.62
CA THR A 8 2.04 -9.19 -42.44
C THR A 8 3.11 -9.11 -41.38
N ILE A 9 3.72 -7.94 -41.23
CA ILE A 9 4.68 -7.64 -40.18
C ILE A 9 3.89 -7.41 -38.89
N PHE A 10 3.94 -8.36 -37.94
CA PHE A 10 3.45 -8.19 -36.58
C PHE A 10 4.48 -7.36 -35.80
N ILE A 11 4.20 -6.08 -35.60
CA ILE A 11 4.98 -5.23 -34.68
C ILE A 11 4.56 -5.60 -33.25
N PHE A 12 5.39 -6.39 -32.57
CA PHE A 12 5.29 -6.58 -31.12
C PHE A 12 5.70 -5.29 -30.42
N LEU A 13 4.72 -4.49 -30.01
CA LEU A 13 4.93 -3.40 -29.06
C LEU A 13 5.27 -4.02 -27.71
N SER A 14 6.57 -4.13 -27.39
CA SER A 14 7.03 -4.44 -26.05
C SER A 14 6.67 -3.27 -25.12
N LEU A 15 5.68 -3.47 -24.25
CA LEU A 15 5.36 -2.52 -23.19
C LEU A 15 6.59 -2.43 -22.25
N PRO A 16 7.05 -1.22 -21.93
CA PRO A 16 8.15 -1.07 -20.99
C PRO A 16 7.75 -1.65 -19.63
N SER A 17 8.45 -2.69 -19.20
CA SER A 17 8.34 -3.21 -17.83
C SER A 17 9.07 -2.22 -16.92
N TYR A 18 8.34 -1.35 -16.25
CA TYR A 18 8.92 -0.45 -15.25
C TYR A 18 9.37 -1.26 -14.03
N ALA A 19 10.69 -1.32 -13.83
CA ALA A 19 11.26 -1.95 -12.64
C ALA A 19 10.95 -1.10 -11.40
N ALA A 20 10.47 -1.74 -10.32
CA ALA A 20 10.16 -1.02 -9.09
C ALA A 20 11.40 -0.33 -8.49
N VAL A 21 11.23 0.86 -7.95
CA VAL A 21 12.27 1.61 -7.23
C VAL A 21 12.50 0.99 -5.85
N ASN A 22 13.73 0.58 -5.54
CA ASN A 22 14.07 0.12 -4.21
C ASN A 22 14.34 1.32 -3.30
N CYS A 23 13.62 1.41 -2.18
CA CYS A 23 13.85 2.45 -1.18
C CYS A 23 14.67 1.92 -0.01
N ASN A 24 15.76 2.64 0.29
CA ASN A 24 16.57 2.47 1.50
C ASN A 24 17.02 3.88 1.93
N GLY A 25 16.40 4.45 2.96
CA GLY A 25 16.62 5.82 3.41
C GLY A 25 15.40 6.71 3.20
N VAL A 26 15.57 7.89 2.58
CA VAL A 26 14.51 8.89 2.43
C VAL A 26 14.28 9.23 0.97
N LEU A 27 13.02 9.15 0.54
CA LEU A 27 12.54 9.70 -0.73
C LEU A 27 11.53 10.80 -0.44
N LYS A 28 11.73 12.00 -1.02
CA LYS A 28 10.84 13.14 -0.76
C LYS A 28 10.69 14.10 -1.94
N ASN A 29 9.56 14.81 -1.94
CA ASN A 29 9.28 15.95 -2.81
C ASN A 29 9.44 15.63 -4.30
N LYS A 30 8.92 14.49 -4.80
CA LYS A 30 9.00 14.11 -6.21
C LYS A 30 7.86 13.22 -6.66
N SER A 31 7.73 13.07 -7.97
CA SER A 31 6.86 12.07 -8.59
C SER A 31 7.67 10.82 -8.97
N ILE A 32 7.10 9.64 -8.71
CA ILE A 32 7.68 8.33 -9.02
C ILE A 32 6.65 7.58 -9.85
N LEU A 33 7.00 7.22 -11.08
CA LEU A 33 6.10 6.55 -12.01
C LEU A 33 5.95 5.06 -11.70
N GLU A 34 6.96 4.47 -11.09
CA GLU A 34 7.06 3.05 -10.77
C GLU A 34 6.50 2.75 -9.38
N SER A 35 6.39 1.47 -9.07
CA SER A 35 6.18 0.98 -7.70
C SER A 35 7.43 1.17 -6.84
N ILE A 36 7.24 1.33 -5.53
CA ILE A 36 8.34 1.42 -4.57
C ILE A 36 8.39 0.13 -3.75
N LYS A 37 9.57 -0.50 -3.67
CA LYS A 37 9.86 -1.63 -2.79
C LYS A 37 10.67 -1.18 -1.58
N VAL A 38 10.12 -1.43 -0.40
CA VAL A 38 10.78 -1.15 0.87
C VAL A 38 11.38 -2.46 1.42
N LYS A 39 12.71 -2.55 1.40
CA LYS A 39 13.46 -3.75 1.87
C LYS A 39 14.02 -3.60 3.28
N LYS A 40 14.32 -2.38 3.69
CA LYS A 40 14.89 -2.03 4.99
C LYS A 40 14.14 -0.86 5.59
N LYS A 41 14.84 0.15 6.11
CA LYS A 41 14.21 1.39 6.59
C LYS A 41 14.02 2.36 5.43
N CYS A 42 12.79 2.85 5.27
CA CYS A 42 12.45 3.83 4.24
C CYS A 42 11.41 4.83 4.76
N THR A 43 11.68 6.12 4.52
CA THR A 43 10.74 7.22 4.72
C THR A 43 10.32 7.77 3.37
N LEU A 44 9.02 7.82 3.11
CA LEU A 44 8.39 8.40 1.93
C LEU A 44 7.64 9.66 2.35
N GLU A 45 8.02 10.82 1.80
CA GLU A 45 7.47 12.10 2.23
C GLU A 45 7.14 13.00 1.03
N ASN A 46 5.91 13.53 1.00
CA ASN A 46 5.44 14.45 -0.05
C ASN A 46 5.65 13.90 -1.47
N LEU A 47 5.33 12.64 -1.71
CA LEU A 47 5.49 11.98 -3.01
C LEU A 47 4.17 11.84 -3.76
N ILE A 48 4.25 11.85 -5.10
CA ILE A 48 3.20 11.31 -5.97
C ILE A 48 3.72 9.98 -6.52
N ILE A 49 3.14 8.87 -6.09
CA ILE A 49 3.54 7.51 -6.49
C ILE A 49 2.48 6.94 -7.42
N HIS A 50 2.84 6.65 -8.68
CA HIS A 50 1.89 6.13 -9.66
C HIS A 50 1.67 4.62 -9.52
N GLY A 51 2.65 3.89 -9.00
CA GLY A 51 2.57 2.46 -8.71
C GLY A 51 2.19 2.15 -7.26
N ASP A 52 2.51 0.93 -6.84
CA ASP A 52 2.26 0.43 -5.49
C ASP A 52 3.43 0.73 -4.54
N VAL A 53 3.15 0.75 -3.24
CA VAL A 53 4.17 0.68 -2.18
C VAL A 53 4.15 -0.73 -1.61
N ILE A 54 5.27 -1.46 -1.76
CA ILE A 54 5.40 -2.87 -1.40
C ILE A 54 6.44 -3.01 -0.30
N LEU A 55 6.02 -3.54 0.86
CA LEU A 55 6.93 -3.84 1.96
C LEU A 55 7.40 -5.29 1.86
N GLU A 56 8.72 -5.48 1.86
CA GLU A 56 9.35 -6.80 1.90
C GLU A 56 9.66 -7.24 3.34
N ASP A 57 10.20 -8.42 3.49
CA ASP A 57 10.53 -9.01 4.80
C ASP A 57 11.54 -8.12 5.57
N GLY A 58 11.28 -7.92 6.85
CA GLY A 58 12.10 -7.08 7.72
C GLY A 58 11.97 -5.57 7.49
N ALA A 59 11.11 -5.11 6.59
CA ALA A 59 10.94 -3.69 6.26
C ALA A 59 10.46 -2.86 7.45
N THR A 60 10.92 -1.61 7.48
CA THR A 60 10.39 -0.54 8.32
C THR A 60 10.05 0.63 7.40
N ALA A 61 8.79 0.99 7.30
CA ALA A 61 8.31 2.05 6.41
C ALA A 61 7.58 3.14 7.18
N GLU A 62 7.87 4.38 6.81
CA GLU A 62 7.20 5.58 7.29
C GLU A 62 6.73 6.40 6.08
N LEU A 63 5.44 6.65 5.99
CA LEU A 63 4.79 7.33 4.87
C LEU A 63 4.08 8.58 5.37
N ASN A 64 4.50 9.76 4.92
CA ASN A 64 3.95 11.03 5.34
C ASN A 64 3.53 11.89 4.15
N ASN A 65 2.26 12.29 4.11
CA ASN A 65 1.70 13.20 3.12
C ASN A 65 1.97 12.79 1.65
N ASN A 66 1.75 11.51 1.32
CA ASN A 66 1.93 11.00 -0.03
C ASN A 66 0.59 10.83 -0.76
N HIS A 67 0.61 10.98 -2.08
CA HIS A 67 -0.47 10.58 -2.97
C HIS A 67 -0.06 9.31 -3.71
N ILE A 68 -0.62 8.18 -3.30
CA ILE A 68 -0.35 6.85 -3.84
C ILE A 68 -1.51 6.46 -4.76
N LYS A 69 -1.26 6.37 -6.07
CA LYS A 69 -2.30 6.00 -7.05
C LYS A 69 -2.57 4.50 -7.07
N GLY A 70 -1.60 3.69 -6.68
CA GLY A 70 -1.72 2.25 -6.52
C GLY A 70 -2.13 1.84 -5.11
N ASN A 71 -1.64 0.70 -4.68
CA ASN A 71 -1.94 0.06 -3.41
C ASN A 71 -0.76 0.18 -2.43
N ILE A 72 -1.03 -0.07 -1.15
CA ILE A 72 0.00 -0.38 -0.16
C ILE A 72 -0.13 -1.86 0.18
N ILE A 73 0.95 -2.62 -0.01
CA ILE A 73 0.94 -4.07 0.12
C ILE A 73 2.10 -4.53 1.01
N ALA A 74 1.78 -5.26 2.07
CA ALA A 74 2.73 -6.00 2.87
C ALA A 74 2.17 -7.40 3.15
N SER A 75 2.84 -8.43 2.64
CA SER A 75 2.44 -9.84 2.78
C SER A 75 3.54 -10.69 3.43
N SER A 76 4.52 -10.04 4.03
CA SER A 76 5.69 -10.65 4.67
C SER A 76 5.96 -10.00 6.03
N LYS A 77 6.87 -10.57 6.81
CA LYS A 77 7.18 -10.15 8.19
C LYS A 77 7.85 -8.78 8.28
N PHE A 78 7.15 -7.70 7.94
CA PHE A 78 7.67 -6.36 8.17
C PHE A 78 7.75 -6.01 9.66
N LYS A 79 8.67 -5.13 10.03
CA LYS A 79 8.88 -4.73 11.44
C LYS A 79 7.91 -3.64 11.87
N THR A 80 7.84 -2.55 11.11
CA THR A 80 7.00 -1.40 11.45
C THR A 80 6.46 -0.75 10.18
N PHE A 81 5.20 -0.38 10.21
CA PHE A 81 4.56 0.44 9.21
C PHE A 81 3.84 1.60 9.88
N SER A 82 4.23 2.83 9.55
CA SER A 82 3.55 4.05 9.96
C SER A 82 3.12 4.83 8.73
N ALA A 83 1.88 5.32 8.72
CA ALA A 83 1.38 6.13 7.63
C ALA A 83 0.48 7.25 8.17
N THR A 84 0.82 8.49 7.85
CA THR A 84 0.10 9.68 8.30
C THR A 84 -0.18 10.62 7.13
N ASP A 85 -1.41 11.14 7.05
CA ASP A 85 -1.85 12.12 6.05
C ASP A 85 -1.66 11.66 4.58
N ASN A 86 -1.78 10.36 4.28
CA ASN A 86 -1.66 9.89 2.92
C ASN A 86 -3.01 9.74 2.23
N LEU A 87 -3.03 9.99 0.91
CA LEU A 87 -4.13 9.62 0.01
C LEU A 87 -3.73 8.36 -0.76
N VAL A 88 -4.43 7.25 -0.53
CA VAL A 88 -4.26 5.98 -1.25
C VAL A 88 -5.48 5.74 -2.14
N GLN A 89 -5.30 5.71 -3.47
CA GLN A 89 -6.42 5.47 -4.39
C GLN A 89 -6.82 3.99 -4.45
N GLY A 90 -5.87 3.09 -4.22
CA GLY A 90 -6.10 1.66 -4.16
C GLY A 90 -6.45 1.14 -2.77
N HIS A 91 -6.03 -0.08 -2.51
CA HIS A 91 -6.24 -0.81 -1.26
C HIS A 91 -5.01 -0.72 -0.36
N VAL A 92 -5.23 -0.81 0.96
CA VAL A 92 -4.15 -1.03 1.93
C VAL A 92 -4.32 -2.44 2.50
N ARG A 93 -3.32 -3.31 2.28
CA ARG A 93 -3.27 -4.67 2.81
C ARG A 93 -1.97 -4.89 3.56
N LEU A 94 -2.09 -5.04 4.88
CA LEU A 94 -0.95 -5.24 5.78
C LEU A 94 -1.13 -6.56 6.52
N SER A 95 -0.27 -7.53 6.23
CA SER A 95 -0.33 -8.84 6.86
C SER A 95 1.03 -9.34 7.31
N GLN A 96 1.01 -10.16 8.38
CA GLN A 96 2.18 -10.83 8.97
C GLN A 96 3.25 -9.87 9.52
N GLY A 97 2.90 -8.60 9.72
CA GLY A 97 3.81 -7.61 10.28
C GLY A 97 3.77 -7.53 11.80
N ASN A 98 4.62 -6.67 12.33
CA ASN A 98 4.62 -6.39 13.77
C ASN A 98 3.80 -5.12 14.06
N ASN A 99 4.41 -3.95 14.19
CA ASN A 99 3.68 -2.75 14.59
C ASN A 99 3.11 -1.97 13.40
N ILE A 100 1.88 -1.51 13.54
CA ILE A 100 1.16 -0.71 12.54
C ILE A 100 0.60 0.53 13.21
N ASP A 101 0.82 1.71 12.61
CA ASP A 101 0.21 2.98 13.02
C ASP A 101 -0.34 3.71 11.79
N LEU A 102 -1.67 3.82 11.69
CA LEU A 102 -2.36 4.48 10.60
C LEU A 102 -3.15 5.66 11.13
N LYS A 103 -2.80 6.86 10.73
CA LYS A 103 -3.42 8.08 11.23
C LYS A 103 -3.74 9.07 10.10
N ASP A 104 -4.95 9.64 10.13
CA ASP A 104 -5.39 10.70 9.24
C ASP A 104 -5.26 10.37 7.73
N ASN A 105 -5.30 9.06 7.34
CA ASN A 105 -5.19 8.67 5.94
C ASN A 105 -6.56 8.59 5.26
N ILE A 106 -6.57 8.83 3.94
CA ILE A 106 -7.71 8.60 3.06
C ILE A 106 -7.41 7.38 2.19
N VAL A 107 -8.15 6.28 2.38
CA VAL A 107 -8.05 5.05 1.59
C VAL A 107 -9.31 4.93 0.74
N LYS A 108 -9.19 5.05 -0.59
CA LYS A 108 -10.34 4.93 -1.51
C LYS A 108 -10.83 3.50 -1.66
N GLY A 109 -9.95 2.52 -1.50
CA GLY A 109 -10.27 1.10 -1.50
C GLY A 109 -10.52 0.54 -0.10
N ASN A 110 -10.22 -0.74 0.09
CA ASN A 110 -10.36 -1.44 1.37
C ASN A 110 -9.09 -1.31 2.22
N LEU A 111 -9.26 -1.33 3.54
CA LEU A 111 -8.18 -1.52 4.50
C LEU A 111 -8.29 -2.92 5.12
N SER A 112 -7.24 -3.74 4.98
CA SER A 112 -7.18 -5.10 5.50
C SER A 112 -5.93 -5.29 6.37
N LEU A 113 -6.14 -5.68 7.63
CA LEU A 113 -5.10 -5.90 8.64
C LEU A 113 -5.20 -7.34 9.15
N GLN A 114 -4.25 -8.21 8.77
CA GLN A 114 -4.38 -9.64 9.01
C GLN A 114 -3.10 -10.27 9.59
N ASN A 115 -3.26 -11.18 10.56
CA ASN A 115 -2.15 -11.97 11.12
C ASN A 115 -0.97 -11.11 11.64
N ASN A 116 -1.21 -9.88 12.07
CA ASN A 116 -0.16 -9.02 12.60
C ASN A 116 0.11 -9.36 14.06
N THR A 117 1.38 -9.36 14.44
CA THR A 117 1.84 -9.88 15.73
C THR A 117 2.14 -8.80 16.76
N GLY A 118 2.20 -7.54 16.36
CA GLY A 118 2.44 -6.41 17.25
C GLY A 118 1.21 -5.52 17.45
N ILE A 119 1.46 -4.32 17.94
CA ILE A 119 0.41 -3.33 18.23
C ILE A 119 -0.09 -2.73 16.92
N VAL A 120 -1.41 -2.72 16.76
CA VAL A 120 -2.10 -2.09 15.62
C VAL A 120 -2.89 -0.90 16.11
N LYS A 121 -2.59 0.29 15.55
CA LYS A 121 -3.27 1.56 15.83
C LYS A 121 -3.89 2.10 14.55
N ILE A 122 -5.17 2.49 14.59
CA ILE A 122 -5.89 3.09 13.47
C ILE A 122 -6.74 4.27 13.97
N TYR A 123 -6.32 5.50 13.67
CA TYR A 123 -6.99 6.69 14.16
C TYR A 123 -7.34 7.66 13.04
N ALA A 124 -8.56 8.18 13.06
CA ALA A 124 -9.03 9.26 12.20
C ALA A 124 -8.84 9.00 10.69
N ASN A 125 -8.84 7.72 10.25
CA ASN A 125 -8.74 7.41 8.83
C ASN A 125 -10.11 7.43 8.16
N GLN A 126 -10.16 7.86 6.91
CA GLN A 126 -11.32 7.74 6.04
C GLN A 126 -11.12 6.56 5.08
N ILE A 127 -12.00 5.56 5.15
CA ILE A 127 -11.94 4.34 4.35
C ILE A 127 -13.22 4.25 3.53
N ASN A 128 -13.12 4.41 2.20
CA ASN A 128 -14.30 4.37 1.34
C ASN A 128 -14.79 2.94 1.07
N GLY A 129 -13.91 1.95 1.18
CA GLY A 129 -14.24 0.53 1.10
C GLY A 129 -14.51 -0.09 2.48
N ASN A 130 -14.23 -1.39 2.60
CA ASN A 130 -14.38 -2.15 3.84
C ASN A 130 -13.15 -2.03 4.74
N LEU A 131 -13.38 -2.08 6.05
CA LEU A 131 -12.34 -2.26 7.06
C LEU A 131 -12.43 -3.70 7.61
N SER A 132 -11.40 -4.51 7.36
CA SER A 132 -11.36 -5.90 7.81
C SER A 132 -10.11 -6.16 8.64
N CYS A 133 -10.31 -6.70 9.85
CA CYS A 133 -9.22 -7.00 10.79
C CYS A 133 -9.36 -8.43 11.29
N SER A 134 -8.40 -9.30 10.97
CA SER A 134 -8.51 -10.70 11.34
C SER A 134 -7.21 -11.30 11.87
N ARG A 135 -7.32 -12.13 12.89
CA ARG A 135 -6.20 -12.89 13.46
C ARG A 135 -5.00 -12.03 13.83
N ASN A 136 -5.21 -10.75 14.20
CA ASN A 136 -4.16 -9.95 14.80
C ASN A 136 -3.99 -10.37 16.27
N ALA A 137 -2.74 -10.44 16.73
CA ALA A 137 -2.42 -10.99 18.05
C ALA A 137 -2.97 -10.16 19.22
N PHE A 138 -3.08 -8.85 19.03
CA PHE A 138 -3.60 -7.94 20.05
C PHE A 138 -4.88 -7.25 19.58
N THR A 139 -5.63 -6.73 20.55
CA THR A 139 -6.77 -5.85 20.30
C THR A 139 -6.30 -4.63 19.50
N ILE A 140 -7.06 -4.30 18.47
CA ILE A 140 -6.75 -3.12 17.63
C ILE A 140 -7.19 -1.87 18.38
N ASN A 141 -6.28 -0.93 18.52
CA ASN A 141 -6.55 0.35 19.13
C ASN A 141 -6.93 1.37 18.08
N GLY A 142 -8.06 2.04 18.25
CA GLY A 142 -8.45 3.05 17.27
C GLY A 142 -9.74 3.79 17.63
N SER A 143 -9.87 4.95 17.01
CA SER A 143 -11.08 5.78 17.12
C SER A 143 -11.18 6.76 15.96
N LYS A 144 -12.35 7.38 15.80
CA LYS A 144 -12.64 8.42 14.80
C LYS A 144 -12.42 7.98 13.34
N ASN A 145 -12.42 6.67 13.06
CA ASN A 145 -12.33 6.18 11.69
C ASN A 145 -13.71 6.25 11.02
N MET A 146 -13.75 6.83 9.82
CA MET A 146 -14.94 6.87 8.96
C MET A 146 -14.84 5.76 7.93
N VAL A 147 -15.74 4.77 7.97
CA VAL A 147 -15.77 3.64 7.05
C VAL A 147 -17.09 3.65 6.30
N SER A 148 -17.03 3.78 4.98
CA SER A 148 -18.23 3.78 4.12
C SER A 148 -18.77 2.37 3.86
N GLY A 149 -17.90 1.38 3.85
CA GLY A 149 -18.26 -0.03 3.69
C GLY A 149 -18.49 -0.75 5.03
N ASN A 150 -18.27 -2.06 5.02
CA ASN A 150 -18.47 -2.90 6.19
C ASN A 150 -17.23 -2.89 7.10
N LYS A 151 -17.48 -2.91 8.42
CA LYS A 151 -16.46 -3.16 9.44
C LYS A 151 -16.57 -4.63 9.87
N GLN A 152 -15.46 -5.36 9.82
CA GLN A 152 -15.49 -6.81 9.95
C GLN A 152 -14.51 -7.34 10.99
N MET A 153 -14.92 -8.42 11.67
CA MET A 153 -14.12 -9.19 12.64
C MET A 153 -13.62 -8.30 13.79
N GLN A 154 -12.31 -8.27 14.09
CA GLN A 154 -11.75 -7.47 15.19
C GLN A 154 -12.01 -5.96 15.05
N CYS A 155 -12.39 -5.48 13.87
CA CYS A 155 -12.68 -4.08 13.60
C CYS A 155 -14.19 -3.73 13.58
N GLN A 156 -15.08 -4.59 14.02
CA GLN A 156 -16.54 -4.34 14.00
C GLN A 156 -16.97 -3.15 14.87
N THR A 157 -16.22 -2.82 15.91
CA THR A 157 -16.56 -1.79 16.90
C THR A 157 -16.02 -0.39 16.60
N PHE A 158 -15.33 -0.19 15.47
CA PHE A 158 -14.76 1.11 15.10
C PHE A 158 -15.77 2.03 14.42
#